data_608fb0a46223f774f5d0c6ccdd7b2034
#
_entry.id   608fb0a46223f774f5d0c6ccdd7b2034
#
_cell.length_a   1.000
_cell.length_b   1.000
_cell.length_c   1.000
_cell.angle_alpha   90.00
_cell.angle_beta   90.00
_cell.angle_gamma   90.00
#
_symmetry.space_group_name_H-M   'P 1'
#
loop_
_entity.id
_entity.type
_entity.pdbx_description
1 polymer ?
#
loop_
_entity_poly.entity_id
_entity_poly.type
_entity_poly.pdbx_seq_one_letter_code
_entity_poly.pdbx_strand_id
1 'polypeptide(L)'
;AHTSTYNFEFFAIRDETLNAFALPGGYIAMHTGTIIAAQSESELAGVLAHEISHVAQRHIARMIEGQRSNLAITLGSVLLAILAARAGGSSGGNAAAAIAMGSQAAMIQSQLNYSQNAEREADRMGIATLYSSGFDPHGMEDFFSRLQSTNRYYCSAAPAYLSTHPLTTERMADMENRTRQIPARMHVDSPDFKLIQVRARVVQETNWDGWTKLSQELSRERAKASGRETCVLDYGISVAQGFLKNADAAYDYAQKAMTCGIRSPILERNLTRTEFNAAKTPQQKTAALSAARAAMNRYPLSGMMTSNYVDILYSLGRHEELINFL
;
A
#
# COMPACT_ATOMS: atom_id res chain seq x y z
N ALA A 1 -12.13 -19.82 -9.56
CA ALA A 1 -10.99 -19.29 -8.85
C ALA A 1 -9.83 -19.20 -9.84
N HIS A 2 -9.48 -18.00 -10.29
CA HIS A 2 -8.25 -17.81 -11.06
C HIS A 2 -7.09 -17.85 -10.06
N THR A 3 -6.43 -18.99 -9.94
CA THR A 3 -5.16 -19.11 -9.24
C THR A 3 -4.14 -18.31 -10.04
N SER A 4 -3.81 -17.13 -9.52
CA SER A 4 -2.69 -16.35 -10.04
C SER A 4 -1.41 -17.16 -9.87
N THR A 5 -0.63 -17.29 -10.94
CA THR A 5 0.70 -17.92 -10.91
C THR A 5 1.78 -17.01 -10.35
N TYR A 6 1.41 -15.83 -9.85
CA TYR A 6 2.34 -14.86 -9.27
C TYR A 6 2.48 -15.04 -7.77
N ASN A 7 3.70 -15.03 -7.28
CA ASN A 7 3.99 -14.78 -5.88
C ASN A 7 3.93 -13.26 -5.67
N PHE A 8 2.94 -12.80 -4.91
CA PHE A 8 2.82 -11.38 -4.60
C PHE A 8 3.71 -11.01 -3.42
N GLU A 9 4.41 -9.91 -3.56
CA GLU A 9 5.22 -9.31 -2.51
C GLU A 9 4.71 -7.89 -2.23
N PHE A 10 4.33 -7.63 -0.97
CA PHE A 10 3.74 -6.36 -0.55
C PHE A 10 4.72 -5.60 0.32
N PHE A 11 4.87 -4.31 0.06
CA PHE A 11 5.70 -3.44 0.88
C PHE A 11 5.11 -2.03 1.02
N ALA A 12 5.41 -1.38 2.15
CA ALA A 12 5.01 -0.02 2.40
C ALA A 12 6.16 0.94 2.09
N ILE A 13 5.83 2.07 1.48
CA ILE A 13 6.76 3.18 1.23
C ILE A 13 6.41 4.30 2.20
N ARG A 14 7.42 4.82 2.90
CA ARG A 14 7.26 5.98 3.77
C ARG A 14 7.09 7.24 2.92
N ASP A 15 5.86 7.60 2.66
CA ASP A 15 5.47 8.77 1.89
C ASP A 15 4.06 9.19 2.34
N GLU A 16 3.85 10.50 2.53
CA GLU A 16 2.57 11.05 2.98
C GLU A 16 1.52 11.14 1.87
N THR A 17 1.95 11.03 0.62
CA THR A 17 1.03 11.11 -0.52
C THR A 17 0.14 9.89 -0.59
N LEU A 18 -1.07 10.08 -1.12
CA LEU A 18 -2.00 8.99 -1.41
C LEU A 18 -1.57 8.32 -2.70
N ASN A 19 -0.94 7.14 -2.59
CA ASN A 19 -0.49 6.37 -3.73
C ASN A 19 -0.37 4.87 -3.40
N ALA A 20 -0.59 4.06 -4.42
CA ALA A 20 -0.28 2.64 -4.47
C ALA A 20 0.04 2.29 -5.92
N PHE A 21 0.86 1.28 -6.15
CA PHE A 21 1.18 0.85 -7.50
C PHE A 21 1.71 -0.58 -7.53
N ALA A 22 1.48 -1.24 -8.66
CA ALA A 22 2.01 -2.55 -8.97
C ALA A 22 3.24 -2.45 -9.88
N LEU A 23 4.23 -3.30 -9.63
CA LEU A 23 5.41 -3.47 -10.45
C LEU A 23 5.42 -4.85 -11.13
N PRO A 24 6.14 -5.01 -12.25
CA PRO A 24 6.33 -6.32 -12.87
C PRO A 24 6.92 -7.32 -11.89
N GLY A 25 6.44 -8.57 -11.94
CA GLY A 25 6.90 -9.65 -11.05
C GLY A 25 6.03 -9.90 -9.82
N GLY A 26 4.95 -9.12 -9.62
CA GLY A 26 4.03 -9.32 -8.49
C GLY A 26 4.35 -8.45 -7.27
N TYR A 27 5.22 -7.46 -7.41
CA TYR A 27 5.52 -6.50 -6.35
C TYR A 27 4.45 -5.42 -6.29
N ILE A 28 3.89 -5.19 -5.10
CA ILE A 28 2.86 -4.17 -4.87
C ILE A 28 3.31 -3.27 -3.74
N ALA A 29 3.40 -1.98 -4.06
CA ALA A 29 3.76 -0.93 -3.12
C ALA A 29 2.53 -0.12 -2.68
N MET A 30 2.53 0.32 -1.43
CA MET A 30 1.55 1.25 -0.91
C MET A 30 2.23 2.32 -0.06
N HIS A 31 1.88 3.58 -0.28
CA HIS A 31 2.37 4.68 0.53
C HIS A 31 1.71 4.68 1.91
N THR A 32 2.45 5.09 2.93
CA THR A 32 1.91 5.22 4.29
C THR A 32 0.75 6.20 4.36
N GLY A 33 0.73 7.24 3.51
CA GLY A 33 -0.40 8.15 3.37
C GLY A 33 -1.70 7.45 3.01
N THR A 34 -1.67 6.49 2.09
CA THR A 34 -2.84 5.67 1.72
C THR A 34 -3.33 4.81 2.88
N ILE A 35 -2.40 4.19 3.62
CA ILE A 35 -2.73 3.38 4.81
C ILE A 35 -3.44 4.22 5.87
N ILE A 36 -2.95 5.43 6.13
CA ILE A 36 -3.51 6.35 7.12
C ILE A 36 -4.88 6.88 6.69
N ALA A 37 -5.06 7.16 5.40
CA ALA A 37 -6.29 7.73 4.86
C ALA A 37 -7.46 6.73 4.78
N ALA A 38 -7.19 5.43 4.74
CA ALA A 38 -8.24 4.42 4.71
C ALA A 38 -9.09 4.45 5.98
N GLN A 39 -10.42 4.47 5.84
CA GLN A 39 -11.35 4.52 6.98
C GLN A 39 -11.73 3.12 7.48
N SER A 40 -11.61 2.11 6.62
CA SER A 40 -11.83 0.70 6.94
C SER A 40 -10.77 -0.20 6.32
N GLU A 41 -10.65 -1.42 6.85
CA GLU A 41 -9.79 -2.44 6.28
C GLU A 41 -10.24 -2.83 4.87
N SER A 42 -11.56 -2.78 4.60
CA SER A 42 -12.11 -3.03 3.26
C SER A 42 -11.71 -1.96 2.24
N GLU A 43 -11.59 -0.70 2.63
CA GLU A 43 -11.06 0.35 1.75
C GLU A 43 -9.60 0.08 1.37
N LEU A 44 -8.76 -0.24 2.36
CA LEU A 44 -7.35 -0.56 2.12
C LEU A 44 -7.20 -1.80 1.24
N ALA A 45 -7.99 -2.84 1.53
CA ALA A 45 -8.05 -4.06 0.74
C ALA A 45 -8.56 -3.81 -0.68
N GLY A 46 -9.46 -2.84 -0.87
CA GLY A 46 -9.96 -2.40 -2.17
C GLY A 46 -8.87 -1.84 -3.06
N VAL A 47 -8.03 -0.95 -2.53
CA VAL A 47 -6.86 -0.42 -3.25
C VAL A 47 -5.90 -1.56 -3.61
N LEU A 48 -5.60 -2.45 -2.66
CA LEU A 48 -4.73 -3.60 -2.93
C LEU A 48 -5.33 -4.54 -3.98
N ALA A 49 -6.63 -4.79 -3.95
CA ALA A 49 -7.31 -5.65 -4.93
C ALA A 49 -7.26 -5.05 -6.34
N HIS A 50 -7.32 -3.73 -6.48
CA HIS A 50 -7.11 -3.02 -7.73
C HIS A 50 -5.69 -3.25 -8.26
N GLU A 51 -4.66 -3.04 -7.43
CA GLU A 51 -3.26 -3.24 -7.83
C GLU A 51 -2.95 -4.72 -8.16
N ILE A 52 -3.47 -5.67 -7.37
CA ILE A 52 -3.38 -7.10 -7.65
C ILE A 52 -3.97 -7.41 -9.03
N SER A 53 -5.07 -6.75 -9.38
CA SER A 53 -5.73 -6.97 -10.67
C SER A 53 -4.88 -6.48 -11.85
N HIS A 54 -4.14 -5.38 -11.70
CA HIS A 54 -3.18 -4.93 -12.71
C HIS A 54 -2.10 -5.97 -13.00
N VAL A 55 -1.57 -6.62 -11.97
CA VAL A 55 -0.59 -7.71 -12.12
C VAL A 55 -1.23 -8.96 -12.74
N ALA A 56 -2.35 -9.42 -12.18
CA ALA A 56 -3.03 -10.64 -12.59
C ALA A 56 -3.48 -10.58 -14.05
N GLN A 57 -3.94 -9.41 -14.52
CA GLN A 57 -4.34 -9.16 -15.90
C GLN A 57 -3.17 -8.77 -16.81
N ARG A 58 -1.93 -8.73 -16.30
CA ARG A 58 -0.71 -8.40 -17.04
C ARG A 58 -0.78 -7.05 -17.76
N HIS A 59 -1.41 -6.04 -17.16
CA HIS A 59 -1.62 -4.75 -17.80
C HIS A 59 -0.31 -4.10 -18.25
N ILE A 60 0.74 -4.14 -17.41
CA ILE A 60 2.06 -3.60 -17.77
C ILE A 60 2.67 -4.34 -18.97
N ALA A 61 2.61 -5.68 -18.96
CA ALA A 61 3.17 -6.47 -20.06
C ALA A 61 2.44 -6.21 -21.38
N ARG A 62 1.08 -6.17 -21.34
CA ARG A 62 0.26 -5.83 -22.50
C ARG A 62 0.51 -4.42 -23.02
N MET A 63 0.75 -3.45 -22.13
CA MET A 63 1.12 -2.08 -22.49
C MET A 63 2.47 -2.04 -23.23
N ILE A 64 3.48 -2.75 -22.73
CA ILE A 64 4.80 -2.84 -23.37
C ILE A 64 4.69 -3.52 -24.74
N GLU A 65 3.90 -4.56 -24.86
CA GLU A 65 3.66 -5.26 -26.14
C GLU A 65 2.94 -4.36 -27.13
N GLY A 66 1.92 -3.61 -26.69
CA GLY A 66 1.24 -2.61 -27.51
C GLY A 66 2.16 -1.49 -28.01
N GLN A 67 3.16 -1.08 -27.23
CA GLN A 67 4.15 -0.11 -27.66
C GLN A 67 5.02 -0.61 -28.81
N ARG A 68 5.34 -1.90 -28.86
CA ARG A 68 6.06 -2.50 -30.00
C ARG A 68 5.25 -2.44 -31.30
N SER A 69 3.93 -2.69 -31.22
CA SER A 69 3.02 -2.55 -32.37
C SER A 69 2.93 -1.10 -32.83
N ASN A 70 2.86 -0.16 -31.88
CA ASN A 70 2.84 1.28 -32.18
C ASN A 70 4.12 1.74 -32.87
N LEU A 71 5.29 1.20 -32.51
CA LEU A 71 6.55 1.49 -33.20
C LEU A 71 6.51 1.03 -34.65
N ALA A 72 5.98 -0.16 -34.94
CA ALA A 72 5.82 -0.65 -36.30
C ALA A 72 4.87 0.22 -37.14
N ILE A 73 3.75 0.68 -36.56
CA ILE A 73 2.81 1.62 -37.19
C ILE A 73 3.50 2.96 -37.46
N THR A 74 4.30 3.46 -36.52
CA THR A 74 5.06 4.72 -36.68
C THR A 74 6.05 4.61 -37.84
N LEU A 75 6.85 3.55 -37.88
CA LEU A 75 7.80 3.33 -38.95
C LEU A 75 7.11 3.18 -40.33
N GLY A 76 5.97 2.46 -40.34
CA GLY A 76 5.15 2.32 -41.57
C GLY A 76 4.57 3.66 -42.04
N SER A 77 4.05 4.49 -41.10
CA SER A 77 3.51 5.82 -41.45
C SER A 77 4.58 6.80 -41.94
N VAL A 78 5.78 6.77 -41.35
CA VAL A 78 6.92 7.56 -41.82
C VAL A 78 7.32 7.15 -43.25
N LEU A 79 7.37 5.85 -43.53
CA LEU A 79 7.66 5.35 -44.85
C LEU A 79 6.60 5.79 -45.88
N LEU A 80 5.32 5.68 -45.54
CA LEU A 80 4.20 6.14 -46.37
C LEU A 80 4.26 7.66 -46.60
N ALA A 81 4.59 8.45 -45.57
CA ALA A 81 4.78 9.90 -45.70
C ALA A 81 5.91 10.27 -46.66
N ILE A 82 7.03 9.55 -46.60
CA ILE A 82 8.15 9.74 -47.53
C ILE A 82 7.75 9.39 -48.98
N LEU A 83 7.02 8.30 -49.18
CA LEU A 83 6.52 7.89 -50.48
C LEU A 83 5.52 8.91 -51.06
N ALA A 84 4.58 9.40 -50.22
CA ALA A 84 3.62 10.44 -50.63
C ALA A 84 4.31 11.77 -51.02
N ALA A 85 5.33 12.17 -50.24
CA ALA A 85 6.11 13.36 -50.53
C ALA A 85 6.86 13.27 -51.90
N ARG A 86 7.36 12.07 -52.26
CA ARG A 86 8.03 11.83 -53.55
C ARG A 86 7.08 11.75 -54.75
N ALA A 87 5.86 11.22 -54.55
CA ALA A 87 4.88 11.01 -55.61
C ALA A 87 4.03 12.25 -55.95
N GLY A 88 3.85 13.18 -55.01
CA GLY A 88 2.80 14.20 -55.07
C GLY A 88 3.22 15.63 -55.45
N GLY A 89 4.44 15.91 -55.85
CA GLY A 89 4.89 17.27 -56.17
C GLY A 89 4.63 18.27 -55.04
N SER A 90 4.12 19.47 -55.33
CA SER A 90 3.82 20.50 -54.31
C SER A 90 2.69 20.11 -53.31
N SER A 91 1.81 19.18 -53.68
CA SER A 91 0.72 18.67 -52.80
C SER A 91 1.17 17.50 -51.93
N GLY A 92 2.29 16.83 -52.29
CA GLY A 92 2.81 15.67 -51.55
C GLY A 92 3.31 16.00 -50.16
N GLY A 93 3.85 17.19 -49.95
CA GLY A 93 4.28 17.67 -48.62
C GLY A 93 3.11 17.79 -47.59
N ASN A 94 1.96 18.31 -48.04
CA ASN A 94 0.79 18.42 -47.21
C ASN A 94 0.17 17.05 -46.87
N ALA A 95 0.15 16.12 -47.81
CA ALA A 95 -0.30 14.76 -47.60
C ALA A 95 0.62 14.00 -46.62
N ALA A 96 1.94 14.16 -46.74
CA ALA A 96 2.91 13.59 -45.83
C ALA A 96 2.77 14.10 -44.40
N ALA A 97 2.56 15.42 -44.23
CA ALA A 97 2.29 16.02 -42.90
C ALA A 97 0.98 15.51 -42.27
N ALA A 98 -0.10 15.39 -43.08
CA ALA A 98 -1.38 14.88 -42.63
C ALA A 98 -1.28 13.40 -42.17
N ILE A 99 -0.54 12.54 -42.86
CA ILE A 99 -0.28 11.15 -42.49
C ILE A 99 0.49 11.07 -41.17
N ALA A 100 1.55 11.88 -41.03
CA ALA A 100 2.36 11.91 -39.81
C ALA A 100 1.54 12.37 -38.58
N MET A 101 0.79 13.45 -38.69
CA MET A 101 -0.06 13.97 -37.63
C MET A 101 -1.20 13.01 -37.28
N GLY A 102 -1.85 12.43 -38.27
CA GLY A 102 -2.94 11.46 -38.07
C GLY A 102 -2.46 10.18 -37.39
N SER A 103 -1.29 9.66 -37.76
CA SER A 103 -0.73 8.48 -37.11
C SER A 103 -0.34 8.74 -35.65
N GLN A 104 0.20 9.91 -35.33
CA GLN A 104 0.55 10.29 -33.96
C GLN A 104 -0.71 10.45 -33.08
N ALA A 105 -1.75 11.11 -33.60
CA ALA A 105 -3.03 11.26 -32.91
C ALA A 105 -3.69 9.89 -32.66
N ALA A 106 -3.68 8.99 -33.64
CA ALA A 106 -4.22 7.64 -33.51
C ALA A 106 -3.45 6.81 -32.44
N MET A 107 -2.14 6.96 -32.36
CA MET A 107 -1.32 6.31 -31.32
C MET A 107 -1.65 6.81 -29.91
N ILE A 108 -1.73 8.12 -29.71
CA ILE A 108 -2.10 8.72 -28.44
C ILE A 108 -3.51 8.24 -28.03
N GLN A 109 -4.46 8.27 -28.96
CA GLN A 109 -5.82 7.82 -28.69
C GLN A 109 -5.89 6.32 -28.35
N SER A 110 -5.10 5.50 -29.06
CA SER A 110 -5.00 4.06 -28.75
C SER A 110 -4.43 3.80 -27.36
N GLN A 111 -3.42 4.55 -26.97
CA GLN A 111 -2.80 4.44 -25.64
C GLN A 111 -3.75 4.88 -24.53
N LEU A 112 -4.48 5.98 -24.72
CA LEU A 112 -5.51 6.44 -23.79
C LEU A 112 -6.64 5.43 -23.63
N ASN A 113 -7.16 4.90 -24.75
CA ASN A 113 -8.21 3.87 -24.71
C ASN A 113 -7.76 2.58 -24.01
N TYR A 114 -6.49 2.18 -24.26
CA TYR A 114 -5.93 1.01 -23.59
C TYR A 114 -5.84 1.23 -22.07
N SER A 115 -5.33 2.39 -21.64
CA SER A 115 -5.24 2.72 -20.22
C SER A 115 -6.62 2.70 -19.54
N GLN A 116 -7.63 3.33 -20.13
CA GLN A 116 -9.00 3.33 -19.59
C GLN A 116 -9.62 1.93 -19.51
N ASN A 117 -9.37 1.08 -20.49
CA ASN A 117 -9.87 -0.29 -20.48
C ASN A 117 -9.17 -1.14 -19.39
N ALA A 118 -7.85 -0.95 -19.20
CA ALA A 118 -7.09 -1.60 -18.16
C ALA A 118 -7.59 -1.20 -16.76
N GLU A 119 -7.91 0.09 -16.57
CA GLU A 119 -8.48 0.59 -15.31
C GLU A 119 -9.86 -0.02 -15.02
N ARG A 120 -10.78 -0.06 -16.01
CA ARG A 120 -12.11 -0.70 -15.86
C ARG A 120 -11.99 -2.20 -15.60
N GLU A 121 -11.02 -2.87 -16.22
CA GLU A 121 -10.75 -4.29 -15.98
C GLU A 121 -10.22 -4.49 -14.55
N ALA A 122 -9.31 -3.63 -14.07
CA ALA A 122 -8.77 -3.68 -12.72
C ALA A 122 -9.87 -3.41 -11.67
N ASP A 123 -10.74 -2.43 -11.88
CA ASP A 123 -11.88 -2.15 -11.01
C ASP A 123 -12.81 -3.38 -10.89
N ARG A 124 -13.21 -3.95 -12.03
CA ARG A 124 -14.10 -5.12 -12.06
C ARG A 124 -13.50 -6.33 -11.35
N MET A 125 -12.25 -6.65 -11.67
CA MET A 125 -11.56 -7.79 -11.07
C MET A 125 -11.24 -7.54 -9.60
N GLY A 126 -10.89 -6.30 -9.26
CA GLY A 126 -10.62 -5.87 -7.89
C GLY A 126 -11.84 -6.01 -6.99
N ILE A 127 -13.03 -5.55 -7.42
CA ILE A 127 -14.30 -5.72 -6.68
C ILE A 127 -14.60 -7.21 -6.46
N ALA A 128 -14.43 -8.03 -7.49
CA ALA A 128 -14.67 -9.48 -7.38
C ALA A 128 -13.67 -10.15 -6.42
N THR A 129 -12.41 -9.76 -6.45
CA THR A 129 -11.35 -10.22 -5.55
C THR A 129 -11.65 -9.82 -4.11
N LEU A 130 -12.02 -8.57 -3.89
CA LEU A 130 -12.38 -8.02 -2.58
C LEU A 130 -13.52 -8.82 -1.96
N TYR A 131 -14.63 -9.02 -2.71
CA TYR A 131 -15.77 -9.80 -2.26
C TYR A 131 -15.42 -11.27 -1.96
N SER A 132 -14.68 -11.93 -2.85
CA SER A 132 -14.30 -13.34 -2.67
C SER A 132 -13.34 -13.54 -1.49
N SER A 133 -12.58 -12.52 -1.12
CA SER A 133 -11.66 -12.50 0.03
C SER A 133 -12.34 -12.17 1.36
N GLY A 134 -13.65 -11.90 1.35
CA GLY A 134 -14.42 -11.70 2.58
C GLY A 134 -14.53 -10.24 3.05
N PHE A 135 -14.03 -9.29 2.25
CA PHE A 135 -14.17 -7.86 2.51
C PHE A 135 -15.48 -7.30 1.95
N ASP A 136 -15.84 -6.10 2.40
CA ASP A 136 -16.96 -5.36 1.82
C ASP A 136 -16.59 -4.85 0.42
N PRO A 137 -17.33 -5.22 -0.64
CA PRO A 137 -17.04 -4.78 -2.00
C PRO A 137 -17.18 -3.26 -2.19
N HIS A 138 -17.96 -2.57 -1.33
CA HIS A 138 -18.11 -1.13 -1.37
C HIS A 138 -16.84 -0.38 -0.93
N GLY A 139 -15.93 -1.03 -0.18
CA GLY A 139 -14.72 -0.38 0.32
C GLY A 139 -13.85 0.24 -0.77
N MET A 140 -13.76 -0.37 -1.96
CA MET A 140 -13.04 0.20 -3.09
C MET A 140 -13.73 1.48 -3.61
N GLU A 141 -15.05 1.44 -3.80
CA GLU A 141 -15.85 2.57 -4.25
C GLU A 141 -15.77 3.74 -3.26
N ASP A 142 -15.92 3.46 -1.97
CA ASP A 142 -15.87 4.46 -0.89
C ASP A 142 -14.52 5.19 -0.86
N PHE A 143 -13.42 4.44 -0.95
CA PHE A 143 -12.08 5.03 -1.00
C PHE A 143 -11.90 5.92 -2.22
N PHE A 144 -12.25 5.44 -3.41
CA PHE A 144 -12.06 6.18 -4.66
C PHE A 144 -12.99 7.39 -4.75
N SER A 145 -14.23 7.28 -4.27
CA SER A 145 -15.18 8.41 -4.20
C SER A 145 -14.65 9.54 -3.31
N ARG A 146 -14.08 9.19 -2.16
CA ARG A 146 -13.47 10.14 -1.25
C ARG A 146 -12.21 10.76 -1.85
N LEU A 147 -11.37 9.97 -2.51
CA LEU A 147 -10.19 10.45 -3.21
C LEU A 147 -10.55 11.44 -4.33
N GLN A 148 -11.61 11.16 -5.09
CA GLN A 148 -12.12 12.05 -6.13
C GLN A 148 -12.69 13.36 -5.54
N SER A 149 -13.44 13.27 -4.44
CA SER A 149 -13.99 14.46 -3.78
C SER A 149 -12.90 15.37 -3.22
N THR A 150 -11.88 14.79 -2.57
CA THR A 150 -10.71 15.53 -2.07
C THR A 150 -10.02 16.29 -3.19
N ASN A 151 -9.85 15.68 -4.36
CA ASN A 151 -9.24 16.34 -5.52
C ASN A 151 -10.03 17.55 -6.04
N ARG A 152 -11.36 17.56 -5.90
CA ARG A 152 -12.21 18.69 -6.32
C ARG A 152 -12.07 19.91 -5.41
N TYR A 153 -11.79 19.72 -4.13
CA TYR A 153 -11.70 20.80 -3.14
C TYR A 153 -10.29 21.40 -3.03
N TYR A 154 -9.24 20.63 -3.31
CA TYR A 154 -7.86 21.09 -3.24
C TYR A 154 -7.31 21.34 -4.66
N CYS A 155 -7.38 22.61 -5.10
CA CYS A 155 -6.85 23.05 -6.40
C CYS A 155 -5.31 22.97 -6.52
N SER A 156 -4.57 22.45 -5.55
CA SER A 156 -3.12 22.62 -5.48
C SER A 156 -2.28 21.41 -5.89
N ALA A 157 -2.76 20.19 -5.83
CA ALA A 157 -2.12 19.00 -6.45
C ALA A 157 -3.06 17.80 -6.38
N ALA A 158 -3.39 17.19 -7.50
CA ALA A 158 -4.10 15.91 -7.51
C ALA A 158 -3.27 14.87 -6.75
N PRO A 159 -3.91 13.99 -5.93
CA PRO A 159 -3.22 12.86 -5.34
C PRO A 159 -2.42 12.09 -6.38
N ALA A 160 -1.19 11.67 -6.05
CA ALA A 160 -0.29 10.99 -6.98
C ALA A 160 -0.95 9.76 -7.62
N TYR A 161 -1.80 9.07 -6.88
CA TYR A 161 -2.60 7.95 -7.35
C TYR A 161 -3.47 8.31 -8.58
N LEU A 162 -4.10 9.48 -8.59
CA LEU A 162 -4.96 9.91 -9.71
C LEU A 162 -4.19 10.23 -10.98
N SER A 163 -2.89 10.48 -10.89
CA SER A 163 -2.03 10.69 -12.05
C SER A 163 -1.77 9.39 -12.83
N THR A 164 -1.68 8.27 -12.12
CA THR A 164 -1.47 6.94 -12.70
C THR A 164 -2.79 6.21 -12.95
N HIS A 165 -3.81 6.46 -12.12
CA HIS A 165 -5.14 5.83 -12.15
C HIS A 165 -6.26 6.89 -12.23
N PRO A 166 -6.49 7.51 -13.39
CA PRO A 166 -7.51 8.56 -13.53
C PRO A 166 -8.91 8.05 -13.18
N LEU A 167 -9.56 8.69 -12.19
CA LEU A 167 -10.93 8.37 -11.78
C LEU A 167 -11.93 9.20 -12.60
N THR A 168 -12.40 8.62 -13.70
CA THR A 168 -13.44 9.23 -14.51
C THR A 168 -14.83 9.00 -13.88
N THR A 169 -15.79 9.90 -14.19
CA THR A 169 -17.18 9.73 -13.75
C THR A 169 -17.77 8.41 -14.23
N GLU A 170 -17.36 7.94 -15.40
CA GLU A 170 -17.80 6.67 -15.96
C GLU A 170 -17.29 5.47 -15.17
N ARG A 171 -16.00 5.49 -14.71
CA ARG A 171 -15.44 4.44 -13.84
C ARG A 171 -16.18 4.40 -12.51
N MET A 172 -16.44 5.56 -11.89
CA MET A 172 -17.17 5.63 -10.63
C MET A 172 -18.59 5.06 -10.77
N ALA A 173 -19.32 5.43 -11.84
CA ALA A 173 -20.65 4.92 -12.10
C ALA A 173 -20.66 3.39 -12.39
N ASP A 174 -19.67 2.86 -13.09
CA ASP A 174 -19.54 1.41 -13.32
C ASP A 174 -19.26 0.65 -12.02
N MET A 175 -18.37 1.17 -11.15
CA MET A 175 -18.13 0.58 -9.84
C MET A 175 -19.39 0.57 -8.97
N GLU A 176 -20.09 1.69 -8.85
CA GLU A 176 -21.35 1.81 -8.09
C GLU A 176 -22.43 0.85 -8.62
N ASN A 177 -22.57 0.73 -9.95
CA ASN A 177 -23.53 -0.20 -10.54
C ASN A 177 -23.17 -1.67 -10.24
N ARG A 178 -21.89 -2.02 -10.14
CA ARG A 178 -21.43 -3.37 -9.80
C ARG A 178 -21.60 -3.69 -8.33
N THR A 179 -21.21 -2.77 -7.46
CA THR A 179 -21.31 -2.98 -6.01
C THR A 179 -22.76 -3.11 -5.57
N ARG A 180 -23.69 -2.35 -6.16
CA ARG A 180 -25.14 -2.47 -5.91
C ARG A 180 -25.71 -3.86 -6.25
N GLN A 181 -25.11 -4.59 -7.19
CA GLN A 181 -25.55 -5.94 -7.58
C GLN A 181 -24.98 -7.04 -6.68
N ILE A 182 -24.02 -6.71 -5.83
CA ILE A 182 -23.38 -7.64 -4.91
C ILE A 182 -24.00 -7.46 -3.53
N PRO A 183 -24.42 -8.54 -2.83
CA PRO A 183 -24.91 -8.39 -1.46
C PRO A 183 -23.90 -7.70 -0.56
N ALA A 184 -24.34 -6.70 0.19
CA ALA A 184 -23.49 -6.02 1.17
C ALA A 184 -22.92 -7.05 2.14
N ARG A 185 -21.64 -6.93 2.44
CA ARG A 185 -20.95 -7.81 3.38
C ARG A 185 -20.39 -6.98 4.53
N MET A 186 -20.91 -7.23 5.72
CA MET A 186 -20.29 -6.64 6.92
C MET A 186 -18.91 -7.27 7.14
N HIS A 187 -17.87 -6.49 6.98
CA HIS A 187 -16.52 -6.83 7.40
C HIS A 187 -16.20 -6.09 8.69
N VAL A 188 -15.73 -6.81 9.70
CA VAL A 188 -15.25 -6.20 10.94
C VAL A 188 -13.76 -6.01 10.83
N ASP A 189 -13.31 -4.76 10.90
CA ASP A 189 -11.89 -4.43 10.86
C ASP A 189 -11.10 -5.21 11.91
N SER A 190 -9.98 -5.77 11.51
CA SER A 190 -9.07 -6.42 12.43
C SER A 190 -8.43 -5.39 13.38
N PRO A 191 -8.09 -5.75 14.61
CA PRO A 191 -7.32 -4.87 15.48
C PRO A 191 -5.98 -4.45 14.85
N ASP A 192 -5.39 -5.32 14.02
CA ASP A 192 -4.11 -5.07 13.34
C ASP A 192 -4.20 -3.90 12.36
N PHE A 193 -5.36 -3.68 11.73
CA PHE A 193 -5.57 -2.53 10.84
C PHE A 193 -5.30 -1.20 11.56
N LYS A 194 -5.90 -1.01 12.73
CA LYS A 194 -5.70 0.21 13.53
C LYS A 194 -4.27 0.32 14.08
N LEU A 195 -3.65 -0.79 14.45
CA LEU A 195 -2.24 -0.82 14.86
C LEU A 195 -1.31 -0.41 13.72
N ILE A 196 -1.56 -0.89 12.49
CA ILE A 196 -0.79 -0.52 11.32
C ILE A 196 -0.98 0.96 10.99
N GLN A 197 -2.20 1.49 11.10
CA GLN A 197 -2.48 2.91 10.85
C GLN A 197 -1.72 3.82 11.81
N VAL A 198 -1.79 3.56 13.13
CA VAL A 198 -1.07 4.39 14.10
C VAL A 198 0.44 4.25 13.95
N ARG A 199 0.94 3.06 13.61
CA ARG A 199 2.36 2.87 13.28
C ARG A 199 2.76 3.66 12.03
N ALA A 200 1.93 3.68 10.99
CA ALA A 200 2.18 4.46 9.78
C ALA A 200 2.32 5.97 10.10
N ARG A 201 1.45 6.51 10.97
CA ARG A 201 1.58 7.90 11.46
C ARG A 201 2.95 8.15 12.11
N VAL A 202 3.42 7.23 12.96
CA VAL A 202 4.72 7.39 13.65
C VAL A 202 5.90 7.28 12.70
N VAL A 203 5.89 6.33 11.75
CA VAL A 203 7.01 6.13 10.83
C VAL A 203 7.09 7.18 9.73
N GLN A 204 6.03 7.95 9.49
CA GLN A 204 6.06 9.09 8.58
C GLN A 204 6.93 10.21 9.12
N GLU A 205 6.97 10.41 10.44
CA GLU A 205 7.83 11.39 11.05
C GLU A 205 9.31 11.04 10.85
N THR A 206 10.13 12.05 10.60
CA THR A 206 11.54 11.86 10.21
C THR A 206 12.55 12.44 11.19
N ASN A 207 12.07 13.22 12.17
CA ASN A 207 12.93 13.94 13.09
C ASN A 207 12.36 13.94 14.51
N TRP A 208 13.20 14.39 15.44
CA TRP A 208 12.89 14.41 16.87
C TRP A 208 11.65 15.24 17.20
N ASP A 209 11.50 16.40 16.58
CA ASP A 209 10.37 17.30 16.82
C ASP A 209 9.06 16.68 16.34
N GLY A 210 9.07 16.04 15.18
CA GLY A 210 7.91 15.32 14.64
C GLY A 210 7.44 14.22 15.57
N TRP A 211 8.34 13.33 16.01
CA TRP A 211 7.97 12.25 16.97
C TRP A 211 7.51 12.82 18.31
N THR A 212 8.09 13.91 18.78
CA THR A 212 7.67 14.55 20.03
C THR A 212 6.25 15.10 19.92
N LYS A 213 5.96 15.86 18.86
CA LYS A 213 4.63 16.40 18.59
C LYS A 213 3.58 15.30 18.45
N LEU A 214 3.91 14.29 17.64
CA LEU A 214 2.99 13.16 17.43
C LEU A 214 2.75 12.37 18.73
N SER A 215 3.78 12.13 19.54
CA SER A 215 3.61 11.47 20.84
C SER A 215 2.67 12.24 21.77
N GLN A 216 2.77 13.59 21.77
CA GLN A 216 1.85 14.44 22.53
C GLN A 216 0.42 14.43 21.97
N GLU A 217 0.28 14.41 20.64
CA GLU A 217 -1.02 14.28 19.96
C GLU A 217 -1.70 12.96 20.31
N LEU A 218 -1.00 11.84 20.14
CA LEU A 218 -1.48 10.52 20.51
C LEU A 218 -1.86 10.44 21.99
N SER A 219 -1.11 11.11 22.87
CA SER A 219 -1.43 11.18 24.32
C SER A 219 -2.74 11.95 24.58
N ARG A 220 -3.01 13.01 23.82
CA ARG A 220 -4.28 13.77 23.91
C ARG A 220 -5.46 12.95 23.35
N GLU A 221 -5.26 12.24 22.25
CA GLU A 221 -6.26 11.31 21.69
C GLU A 221 -6.55 10.20 22.70
N ARG A 222 -5.52 9.61 23.29
CA ARG A 222 -5.62 8.56 24.31
C ARG A 222 -6.45 8.97 25.53
N ALA A 223 -6.32 10.22 25.97
CA ALA A 223 -7.08 10.73 27.10
C ALA A 223 -8.61 10.77 26.86
N LYS A 224 -9.03 10.73 25.61
CA LYS A 224 -10.45 10.74 25.18
C LYS A 224 -10.92 9.35 24.73
N ALA A 225 -9.99 8.45 24.46
CA ALA A 225 -10.28 7.11 23.95
C ALA A 225 -10.75 6.15 25.06
N SER A 226 -11.44 5.10 24.67
CA SER A 226 -11.88 4.03 25.57
C SER A 226 -11.71 2.66 24.92
N GLY A 227 -11.72 1.62 25.75
CA GLY A 227 -11.65 0.24 25.28
C GLY A 227 -10.39 -0.06 24.44
N ARG A 228 -10.56 -0.74 23.32
CA ARG A 228 -9.45 -1.17 22.45
C ARG A 228 -8.68 -0.01 21.83
N GLU A 229 -9.34 1.11 21.57
CA GLU A 229 -8.71 2.29 20.99
C GLU A 229 -7.60 2.84 21.89
N THR A 230 -7.79 2.83 23.21
CA THR A 230 -6.76 3.23 24.17
C THR A 230 -5.47 2.42 23.98
N CYS A 231 -5.57 1.10 23.79
CA CYS A 231 -4.41 0.24 23.59
C CYS A 231 -3.73 0.43 22.23
N VAL A 232 -4.49 0.75 21.19
CA VAL A 232 -3.93 1.14 19.88
C VAL A 232 -3.09 2.41 20.00
N LEU A 233 -3.59 3.40 20.74
CA LEU A 233 -2.87 4.66 20.97
C LEU A 233 -1.66 4.45 21.91
N ASP A 234 -1.78 3.61 22.94
CA ASP A 234 -0.64 3.21 23.78
C ASP A 234 0.47 2.55 22.95
N TYR A 235 0.11 1.70 22.00
CA TYR A 235 1.07 1.14 21.04
C TYR A 235 1.74 2.23 20.21
N GLY A 236 1.00 3.18 19.65
CA GLY A 236 1.54 4.29 18.88
C GLY A 236 2.52 5.15 19.69
N ILE A 237 2.15 5.47 20.94
CA ILE A 237 3.02 6.22 21.87
C ILE A 237 4.29 5.40 22.17
N SER A 238 4.17 4.09 22.42
CA SER A 238 5.31 3.20 22.65
C SER A 238 6.29 3.25 21.47
N VAL A 239 5.79 3.17 20.24
CA VAL A 239 6.63 3.24 19.04
C VAL A 239 7.31 4.61 18.92
N ALA A 240 6.58 5.71 19.15
CA ALA A 240 7.13 7.08 19.11
C ALA A 240 8.22 7.27 20.16
N GLN A 241 8.01 6.80 21.41
CA GLN A 241 9.01 6.84 22.47
C GLN A 241 10.25 6.01 22.12
N GLY A 242 10.10 4.91 21.38
CA GLY A 242 11.20 4.13 20.85
C GLY A 242 12.09 4.93 19.89
N PHE A 243 11.50 5.71 18.97
CA PHE A 243 12.22 6.63 18.08
C PHE A 243 12.89 7.77 18.85
N LEU A 244 12.25 8.27 19.91
CA LEU A 244 12.81 9.26 20.84
C LEU A 244 13.87 8.68 21.80
N LYS A 245 14.24 7.40 21.67
CA LYS A 245 15.22 6.71 22.53
C LYS A 245 14.86 6.68 24.02
N ASN A 246 13.59 6.88 24.35
CA ASN A 246 13.06 6.79 25.71
C ASN A 246 12.66 5.35 26.02
N ALA A 247 13.64 4.46 26.21
CA ALA A 247 13.43 3.01 26.31
C ALA A 247 12.45 2.62 27.44
N ASP A 248 12.56 3.24 28.62
CA ASP A 248 11.71 2.94 29.76
C ASP A 248 10.25 3.34 29.50
N ALA A 249 10.01 4.52 28.91
CA ALA A 249 8.66 4.96 28.53
C ALA A 249 8.09 4.10 27.38
N ALA A 250 8.92 3.73 26.39
CA ALA A 250 8.49 2.86 25.30
C ALA A 250 8.00 1.51 25.82
N TYR A 251 8.70 0.92 26.79
CA TYR A 251 8.31 -0.33 27.41
C TYR A 251 7.04 -0.20 28.27
N ASP A 252 6.92 0.85 29.09
CA ASP A 252 5.73 1.12 29.90
C ASP A 252 4.46 1.21 29.01
N TYR A 253 4.52 1.97 27.92
CA TYR A 253 3.41 2.06 26.98
C TYR A 253 3.16 0.76 26.20
N ALA A 254 4.19 -0.01 25.90
CA ALA A 254 4.02 -1.34 25.30
C ALA A 254 3.26 -2.30 26.23
N GLN A 255 3.55 -2.27 27.54
CA GLN A 255 2.80 -3.05 28.52
C GLN A 255 1.34 -2.60 28.61
N LYS A 256 1.07 -1.28 28.62
CA LYS A 256 -0.30 -0.74 28.60
C LYS A 256 -1.06 -1.20 27.35
N ALA A 257 -0.43 -1.22 26.19
CA ALA A 257 -1.05 -1.68 24.95
C ALA A 257 -1.53 -3.14 24.99
N MET A 258 -0.96 -3.97 25.88
CA MET A 258 -1.38 -5.37 26.03
C MET A 258 -2.63 -5.56 26.93
N THR A 259 -3.07 -4.52 27.64
CA THR A 259 -4.12 -4.67 28.69
C THR A 259 -5.53 -4.87 28.13
N CYS A 260 -5.79 -4.54 26.85
CA CYS A 260 -7.12 -4.65 26.23
C CYS A 260 -7.44 -6.04 25.65
N GLY A 261 -6.59 -7.03 25.86
CA GLY A 261 -6.80 -8.38 25.36
C GLY A 261 -6.71 -8.55 23.86
N ILE A 262 -6.10 -7.58 23.13
CA ILE A 262 -5.83 -7.71 21.71
C ILE A 262 -4.69 -8.72 21.53
N ARG A 263 -4.99 -9.81 20.82
CA ARG A 263 -3.97 -10.79 20.43
C ARG A 263 -3.43 -10.44 19.05
N SER A 264 -2.22 -9.89 19.00
CA SER A 264 -1.58 -9.44 17.77
C SER A 264 -0.07 -9.67 17.82
N PRO A 265 0.52 -10.23 16.78
CA PRO A 265 1.98 -10.32 16.66
C PRO A 265 2.65 -8.94 16.66
N ILE A 266 1.94 -7.89 16.21
CA ILE A 266 2.43 -6.51 16.21
C ILE A 266 2.68 -6.02 17.64
N LEU A 267 1.72 -6.22 18.53
CA LEU A 267 1.83 -5.84 19.94
C LEU A 267 2.89 -6.66 20.69
N GLU A 268 2.92 -7.97 20.48
CA GLU A 268 3.89 -8.84 21.14
C GLU A 268 5.32 -8.58 20.68
N ARG A 269 5.51 -8.31 19.38
CA ARG A 269 6.81 -7.87 18.88
C ARG A 269 7.24 -6.56 19.54
N ASN A 270 6.34 -5.58 19.62
CA ASN A 270 6.66 -4.29 20.23
C ASN A 270 7.01 -4.45 21.69
N LEU A 271 6.24 -5.26 22.44
CA LEU A 271 6.49 -5.54 23.86
C LEU A 271 7.89 -6.15 24.06
N THR A 272 8.19 -7.24 23.39
CA THR A 272 9.48 -7.94 23.56
C THR A 272 10.68 -7.11 23.08
N ARG A 273 10.49 -6.29 22.03
CA ARG A 273 11.54 -5.38 21.55
C ARG A 273 11.81 -4.25 22.54
N THR A 274 10.76 -3.63 23.08
CA THR A 274 10.90 -2.54 24.06
C THR A 274 11.41 -3.06 25.41
N GLU A 275 10.99 -4.24 25.84
CA GLU A 275 11.55 -4.92 27.01
C GLU A 275 13.07 -5.11 26.90
N PHE A 276 13.54 -5.63 25.74
CA PHE A 276 14.96 -5.79 25.48
C PHE A 276 15.70 -4.44 25.49
N ASN A 277 15.13 -3.41 24.90
CA ASN A 277 15.74 -2.07 24.83
C ASN A 277 15.79 -1.39 26.20
N ALA A 278 14.81 -1.65 27.09
CA ALA A 278 14.75 -1.10 28.43
C ALA A 278 15.62 -1.89 29.44
N ALA A 279 16.05 -3.11 29.10
CA ALA A 279 16.83 -3.98 29.96
C ALA A 279 18.20 -3.37 30.30
N LYS A 280 18.49 -3.21 31.59
CA LYS A 280 19.71 -2.61 32.13
C LYS A 280 20.78 -3.65 32.51
N THR A 281 20.34 -4.88 32.83
CA THR A 281 21.24 -5.96 33.31
C THR A 281 21.31 -7.12 32.31
N PRO A 282 22.38 -7.92 32.33
CA PRO A 282 22.47 -9.14 31.53
C PRO A 282 21.30 -10.12 31.77
N GLN A 283 20.85 -10.23 33.01
CA GLN A 283 19.73 -11.08 33.40
C GLN A 283 18.43 -10.61 32.77
N GLN A 284 18.13 -9.30 32.79
CA GLN A 284 16.98 -8.71 32.12
C GLN A 284 17.02 -8.92 30.60
N LYS A 285 18.19 -8.77 29.97
CA LYS A 285 18.38 -9.01 28.54
C LYS A 285 18.12 -10.48 28.18
N THR A 286 18.57 -11.41 29.01
CA THR A 286 18.30 -12.85 28.83
C THR A 286 16.80 -13.16 28.99
N ALA A 287 16.13 -12.54 29.95
CA ALA A 287 14.68 -12.70 30.14
C ALA A 287 13.91 -12.17 28.90
N ALA A 288 14.27 -10.99 28.39
CA ALA A 288 13.68 -10.42 27.18
C ALA A 288 13.90 -11.29 25.93
N LEU A 289 15.08 -11.91 25.79
CA LEU A 289 15.35 -12.89 24.73
C LEU A 289 14.42 -14.10 24.85
N SER A 290 14.24 -14.63 26.06
CA SER A 290 13.36 -15.78 26.31
C SER A 290 11.89 -15.41 26.01
N ALA A 291 11.45 -14.20 26.36
CA ALA A 291 10.14 -13.67 26.01
C ALA A 291 9.95 -13.55 24.49
N ALA A 292 10.96 -13.03 23.77
CA ALA A 292 10.92 -12.92 22.32
C ALA A 292 10.84 -14.30 21.64
N ARG A 293 11.56 -15.31 22.14
CA ARG A 293 11.49 -16.69 21.66
C ARG A 293 10.10 -17.30 21.88
N ALA A 294 9.51 -17.09 23.06
CA ALA A 294 8.18 -17.57 23.39
C ALA A 294 7.12 -16.91 22.50
N ALA A 295 7.24 -15.61 22.25
CA ALA A 295 6.36 -14.86 21.34
C ALA A 295 6.49 -15.36 19.88
N MET A 296 7.69 -15.60 19.38
CA MET A 296 7.93 -16.18 18.06
C MET A 296 7.27 -17.58 17.94
N ASN A 297 7.36 -18.42 18.96
CA ASN A 297 6.73 -19.74 18.94
C ASN A 297 5.20 -19.69 18.94
N ARG A 298 4.59 -18.61 19.46
CA ARG A 298 3.12 -18.39 19.36
C ARG A 298 2.69 -18.00 17.96
N TYR A 299 3.59 -17.40 17.18
CA TYR A 299 3.32 -16.92 15.81
C TYR A 299 4.35 -17.47 14.81
N PRO A 300 4.40 -18.79 14.59
CA PRO A 300 5.49 -19.43 13.85
C PRO A 300 5.57 -19.04 12.36
N LEU A 301 4.46 -18.53 11.81
CA LEU A 301 4.40 -18.06 10.41
C LEU A 301 4.71 -16.55 10.27
N SER A 302 4.99 -15.86 11.37
CA SER A 302 5.25 -14.43 11.36
C SER A 302 6.73 -14.12 11.17
N GLY A 303 7.14 -13.77 9.94
CA GLY A 303 8.50 -13.32 9.65
C GLY A 303 8.95 -12.13 10.52
N MET A 304 8.00 -11.28 10.92
CA MET A 304 8.26 -10.15 11.81
C MET A 304 8.69 -10.61 13.23
N MET A 305 8.13 -11.71 13.75
CA MET A 305 8.52 -12.27 15.04
C MET A 305 9.87 -12.97 14.97
N THR A 306 10.10 -13.71 13.89
CA THR A 306 11.40 -14.33 13.60
C THR A 306 12.50 -13.28 13.50
N SER A 307 12.28 -12.22 12.73
CA SER A 307 13.22 -11.10 12.60
C SER A 307 13.52 -10.45 13.95
N ASN A 308 12.52 -10.22 14.81
CA ASN A 308 12.72 -9.64 16.13
C ASN A 308 13.61 -10.53 17.03
N TYR A 309 13.39 -11.83 17.02
CA TYR A 309 14.21 -12.78 17.78
C TYR A 309 15.66 -12.80 17.27
N VAL A 310 15.85 -12.85 15.95
CA VAL A 310 17.15 -12.79 15.27
C VAL A 310 17.91 -11.51 15.63
N ASP A 311 17.23 -10.36 15.57
CA ASP A 311 17.81 -9.06 15.92
C ASP A 311 18.29 -8.99 17.37
N ILE A 312 17.53 -9.59 18.30
CA ILE A 312 17.91 -9.65 19.73
C ILE A 312 19.11 -10.58 19.92
N LEU A 313 19.13 -11.76 19.30
CA LEU A 313 20.29 -12.67 19.34
C LEU A 313 21.55 -11.98 18.82
N TYR A 314 21.46 -11.31 17.68
CA TYR A 314 22.56 -10.56 17.09
C TYR A 314 23.06 -9.46 18.03
N SER A 315 22.13 -8.69 18.62
CA SER A 315 22.45 -7.61 19.56
C SER A 315 23.13 -8.09 20.84
N LEU A 316 22.93 -9.37 21.22
CA LEU A 316 23.58 -10.01 22.36
C LEU A 316 24.91 -10.68 22.00
N GLY A 317 25.33 -10.68 20.73
CA GLY A 317 26.52 -11.37 20.24
C GLY A 317 26.39 -12.90 20.28
N ARG A 318 25.18 -13.46 20.36
CA ARG A 318 24.93 -14.92 20.40
C ARG A 318 24.95 -15.53 19.00
N HIS A 319 26.10 -15.36 18.30
CA HIS A 319 26.23 -15.71 16.88
C HIS A 319 26.11 -17.21 16.60
N GLU A 320 26.62 -18.07 17.49
CA GLU A 320 26.49 -19.52 17.32
C GLU A 320 25.02 -19.97 17.37
N GLU A 321 24.25 -19.44 18.34
CA GLU A 321 22.84 -19.75 18.44
C GLU A 321 22.05 -19.19 17.23
N LEU A 322 22.44 -18.02 16.75
CA LEU A 322 21.84 -17.41 15.55
C LEU A 322 22.09 -18.27 14.31
N ILE A 323 23.33 -18.74 14.09
CA ILE A 323 23.67 -19.61 12.95
C ILE A 323 22.89 -20.93 13.01
N ASN A 324 22.79 -21.53 14.21
CA ASN A 324 22.06 -22.79 14.39
C ASN A 324 20.53 -22.63 14.23
N PHE A 325 20.03 -21.41 14.37
CA PHE A 325 18.61 -21.10 14.22
C PHE A 325 18.21 -20.86 12.76
N LEU A 326 19.08 -20.24 11.96
CA LEU A 326 18.86 -19.93 10.53
C LEU A 326 19.04 -21.15 9.65
#